data_5668d617b7e620ea9db7ca8cdee9a1bd
#
_entry.id   5668d617b7e620ea9db7ca8cdee9a1bd
#
_cell.length_a   1.000
_cell.length_b   1.000
_cell.length_c   1.000
_cell.angle_alpha   90.00
_cell.angle_beta   90.00
_cell.angle_gamma   90.00
#
_symmetry.space_group_name_H-M   'P 1'
#
loop_
_entity.id
_entity.type
_entity.pdbx_description
1 polymer ?
#
loop_
_entity_poly.entity_id
_entity_poly.type
_entity_poly.pdbx_seq_one_letter_code
_entity_poly.pdbx_strand_id
1 'polypeptide(L)'
;RELRFAGQILSKVKSELNWENNIFELRNLKLGLYGGQVTGRVAFSQLKKIFEIDLQGQGLQIGHLIPGAKGQAALNLQGKGGFSTDKATGQLTIDDLLIYPFQKTRFKGIVQAEFSTTGLKFDLKGQFEPGDNPLRFSIKIPFKETQLAGSFEGRFSNFNLLLPWKGGQGQVKYLGEVKGSKLQPEVKGAIEIRGQVLPLAKFAHALRDFSGLIFFKNGDFELRSLQGRLGGGRVLGWGKMSLGKTGIQTMDIKAKGENLLLSPWERTRALGDAELNLVKNESEFVLNGEILVKQLLWQREVTEKLSFYSEPYLAERPPGFFDDLDLNLRLRAEDNAWVENSLGRLRARFDLQVVGNIKSPILLGEIETLGGEVYFQDRTFKILKGRIGFYNPEVIEPYISFKGETYVKDYRVTFSLEGSLNRLTPEFSSSPPLPPEDVLALLALGEAFRRTYSYDRSTQLSTASFLSFQLSEEAKKRAERLFSLDRFRIDPFVMGSSAEMTARLTLGKKISRNFSLLYSTNLTAQREELTRIEWEILSDVSIVGMRDEYGRISIEVKIHKRF
;
A
#
# COMPACT_ATOMS: atom_id res chain seq x y z
N ARG A 1 26.18 46.55 -12.23
CA ARG A 1 27.19 46.29 -11.19
C ARG A 1 26.51 45.52 -10.07
N GLU A 2 27.17 44.55 -9.52
CA GLU A 2 26.72 43.80 -8.34
C GLU A 2 27.18 44.54 -7.07
N LEU A 3 26.29 44.70 -6.12
CA LEU A 3 26.56 45.31 -4.83
C LEU A 3 26.33 44.25 -3.75
N ARG A 4 27.26 44.07 -2.84
CA ARG A 4 27.08 43.15 -1.70
C ARG A 4 26.64 43.97 -0.47
N PHE A 5 25.48 43.63 0.05
CA PHE A 5 24.95 44.21 1.27
C PHE A 5 24.47 43.11 2.22
N ALA A 6 24.95 43.16 3.45
CA ALA A 6 24.63 42.14 4.48
C ALA A 6 24.79 40.68 4.02
N GLY A 7 25.85 40.41 3.20
CA GLY A 7 26.12 39.08 2.66
C GLY A 7 25.29 38.67 1.43
N GLN A 8 24.38 39.50 0.98
CA GLN A 8 23.52 39.28 -0.17
C GLN A 8 24.02 40.01 -1.41
N ILE A 9 23.85 39.40 -2.58
CA ILE A 9 24.20 39.98 -3.87
C ILE A 9 22.99 40.73 -4.42
N LEU A 10 23.10 42.06 -4.50
CA LEU A 10 22.14 42.93 -5.14
C LEU A 10 22.58 43.15 -6.59
N SER A 11 21.73 42.86 -7.54
CA SER A 11 22.01 43.06 -8.96
C SER A 11 21.21 44.23 -9.53
N LYS A 12 21.71 44.84 -10.62
CA LYS A 12 20.99 45.88 -11.40
C LYS A 12 20.43 47.01 -10.55
N VAL A 13 21.18 47.49 -9.53
CA VAL A 13 20.74 48.59 -8.68
C VAL A 13 20.67 49.88 -9.49
N LYS A 14 19.49 50.49 -9.54
CA LYS A 14 19.20 51.82 -10.11
C LYS A 14 18.38 52.60 -9.11
N SER A 15 18.71 53.88 -8.90
CA SER A 15 17.94 54.78 -8.07
C SER A 15 18.29 56.24 -8.43
N GLU A 16 17.35 57.11 -8.26
CA GLU A 16 17.56 58.56 -8.26
C GLU A 16 17.84 59.00 -6.83
N LEU A 17 18.95 59.66 -6.64
CA LEU A 17 19.37 60.18 -5.35
C LEU A 17 19.01 61.65 -5.28
N ASN A 18 18.21 61.99 -4.30
CA ASN A 18 17.88 63.38 -4.00
C ASN A 18 18.36 63.72 -2.58
N TRP A 19 18.99 64.87 -2.45
CA TRP A 19 19.42 65.41 -1.17
C TRP A 19 18.93 66.88 -1.05
N GLU A 20 17.88 67.08 -0.31
CA GLU A 20 17.26 68.35 -0.15
C GLU A 20 16.79 68.54 1.30
N ASN A 21 17.00 69.77 1.90
CA ASN A 21 16.57 70.10 3.26
C ASN A 21 16.99 69.10 4.34
N ASN A 22 18.22 68.54 4.26
CA ASN A 22 18.73 67.49 5.14
C ASN A 22 17.93 66.15 5.09
N ILE A 23 17.19 65.91 4.01
CA ILE A 23 16.54 64.66 3.71
C ILE A 23 17.31 64.00 2.58
N PHE A 24 17.83 62.81 2.87
CA PHE A 24 18.39 61.89 1.89
C PHE A 24 17.28 60.98 1.37
N GLU A 25 17.08 60.96 0.07
CA GLU A 25 16.02 60.19 -0.53
C GLU A 25 16.52 59.39 -1.74
N LEU A 26 16.23 58.07 -1.75
CA LEU A 26 16.36 57.19 -2.91
C LEU A 26 14.97 57.04 -3.53
N ARG A 27 14.75 57.76 -4.66
CA ARG A 27 13.53 57.65 -5.45
C ARG A 27 13.70 56.61 -6.56
N ASN A 28 12.61 56.04 -6.99
CA ASN A 28 12.58 55.09 -8.11
C ASN A 28 13.59 53.94 -7.97
N LEU A 29 13.82 53.52 -6.72
CA LEU A 29 14.73 52.42 -6.42
C LEU A 29 14.27 51.17 -7.18
N LYS A 30 15.20 50.57 -7.96
CA LYS A 30 15.02 49.29 -8.63
C LYS A 30 16.27 48.46 -8.37
N LEU A 31 16.09 47.27 -7.82
CA LEU A 31 17.20 46.34 -7.60
C LEU A 31 16.74 44.87 -7.80
N GLY A 32 17.64 44.04 -8.28
CA GLY A 32 17.45 42.60 -8.34
C GLY A 32 17.90 41.97 -7.03
N LEU A 33 17.03 41.14 -6.45
CA LEU A 33 17.28 40.41 -5.22
C LEU A 33 16.65 39.01 -5.35
N TYR A 34 17.40 37.94 -5.02
CA TYR A 34 16.91 36.58 -5.06
C TYR A 34 16.21 36.17 -6.37
N GLY A 35 16.72 36.63 -7.51
CA GLY A 35 16.11 36.35 -8.83
C GLY A 35 14.86 37.16 -9.17
N GLY A 36 14.31 37.91 -8.22
CA GLY A 36 13.18 38.82 -8.40
C GLY A 36 13.60 40.29 -8.46
N GLN A 37 12.61 41.19 -8.43
CA GLN A 37 12.81 42.61 -8.48
C GLN A 37 12.21 43.28 -7.27
N VAL A 38 12.96 44.23 -6.67
CA VAL A 38 12.47 45.14 -5.61
C VAL A 38 12.46 46.56 -6.15
N THR A 39 11.33 47.22 -5.96
CA THR A 39 11.11 48.61 -6.36
C THR A 39 10.61 49.45 -5.19
N GLY A 40 10.82 50.76 -5.20
CA GLY A 40 10.23 51.63 -4.18
C GLY A 40 11.03 52.87 -3.87
N ARG A 41 10.84 53.36 -2.65
CA ARG A 41 11.39 54.62 -2.13
C ARG A 41 11.94 54.39 -0.72
N VAL A 42 13.09 54.97 -0.44
CA VAL A 42 13.65 55.07 0.91
C VAL A 42 14.06 56.53 1.16
N ALA A 43 13.56 57.12 2.23
CA ALA A 43 13.93 58.46 2.64
C ALA A 43 14.44 58.48 4.08
N PHE A 44 15.41 59.34 4.35
CA PHE A 44 16.00 59.52 5.65
C PHE A 44 16.18 61.03 5.96
N SER A 45 15.61 61.49 7.05
CA SER A 45 15.80 62.87 7.55
C SER A 45 16.85 62.90 8.65
N GLN A 46 17.99 63.51 8.37
CA GLN A 46 19.09 63.70 9.33
C GLN A 46 18.72 64.55 10.54
N LEU A 47 17.96 65.57 10.31
CA LEU A 47 17.52 66.51 11.37
C LEU A 47 16.49 65.86 12.31
N LYS A 48 15.49 65.23 11.75
CA LYS A 48 14.41 64.60 12.53
C LYS A 48 14.76 63.19 12.99
N LYS A 49 15.87 62.61 12.50
CA LYS A 49 16.26 61.19 12.71
C LYS A 49 15.12 60.22 12.39
N ILE A 50 14.39 60.51 11.32
CA ILE A 50 13.24 59.72 10.87
C ILE A 50 13.61 59.07 9.54
N PHE A 51 13.21 57.79 9.36
CA PHE A 51 13.24 57.13 8.07
C PHE A 51 11.82 56.87 7.54
N GLU A 52 11.70 56.78 6.25
CA GLU A 52 10.47 56.41 5.55
C GLU A 52 10.81 55.35 4.47
N ILE A 53 10.13 54.25 4.48
CA ILE A 53 10.37 53.10 3.58
C ILE A 53 9.06 52.73 2.92
N ASP A 54 9.08 52.60 1.60
CA ASP A 54 8.01 52.02 0.78
C ASP A 54 8.66 51.16 -0.29
N LEU A 55 8.67 49.84 -0.08
CA LEU A 55 9.32 48.85 -0.93
C LEU A 55 8.34 47.79 -1.35
N GLN A 56 8.39 47.44 -2.64
CA GLN A 56 7.62 46.38 -3.23
C GLN A 56 8.57 45.39 -3.91
N GLY A 57 8.54 44.12 -3.47
CA GLY A 57 9.30 43.02 -4.04
C GLY A 57 8.37 42.07 -4.77
N GLN A 58 8.76 41.63 -5.95
CA GLN A 58 8.01 40.64 -6.75
C GLN A 58 8.94 39.58 -7.35
N GLY A 59 8.43 38.35 -7.45
CA GLY A 59 9.16 37.23 -8.06
C GLY A 59 10.40 36.77 -7.29
N LEU A 60 10.50 37.05 -5.98
CA LEU A 60 11.63 36.67 -5.14
C LEU A 60 11.65 35.16 -4.94
N GLN A 61 12.70 34.47 -5.41
CA GLN A 61 12.83 33.02 -5.33
C GLN A 61 13.17 32.59 -3.90
N ILE A 62 12.27 31.81 -3.28
CA ILE A 62 12.40 31.39 -1.87
C ILE A 62 13.56 30.43 -1.65
N GLY A 63 13.94 29.64 -2.67
CA GLY A 63 15.08 28.72 -2.59
C GLY A 63 16.41 29.38 -2.20
N HIS A 64 16.55 30.70 -2.38
CA HIS A 64 17.71 31.47 -1.90
C HIS A 64 17.65 31.76 -0.39
N LEU A 65 16.46 31.73 0.20
CA LEU A 65 16.24 31.98 1.65
C LEU A 65 16.15 30.68 2.43
N ILE A 66 15.46 29.68 1.87
CA ILE A 66 15.23 28.39 2.49
C ILE A 66 15.70 27.30 1.52
N PRO A 67 16.88 26.69 1.75
CA PRO A 67 17.38 25.60 0.90
C PRO A 67 16.34 24.45 0.79
N GLY A 68 16.08 24.02 -0.45
CA GLY A 68 15.10 22.96 -0.72
C GLY A 68 13.66 23.42 -0.89
N ALA A 69 13.31 24.69 -0.55
CA ALA A 69 12.01 25.25 -0.84
C ALA A 69 11.95 25.80 -2.28
N LYS A 70 10.77 25.65 -2.92
CA LYS A 70 10.47 26.26 -4.24
C LYS A 70 9.26 27.17 -4.08
N GLY A 71 9.24 28.29 -4.80
CA GLY A 71 8.14 29.24 -4.79
C GLY A 71 8.63 30.66 -5.02
N GLN A 72 7.68 31.58 -5.22
CA GLN A 72 7.94 32.99 -5.45
C GLN A 72 7.30 33.83 -4.33
N ALA A 73 8.10 34.71 -3.73
CA ALA A 73 7.61 35.64 -2.72
C ALA A 73 7.32 37.00 -3.33
N ALA A 74 6.25 37.63 -2.87
CA ALA A 74 5.97 39.05 -3.03
C ALA A 74 5.99 39.71 -1.66
N LEU A 75 6.68 40.86 -1.55
CA LEU A 75 6.83 41.61 -0.31
C LEU A 75 6.35 43.04 -0.56
N ASN A 76 5.47 43.53 0.27
CA ASN A 76 5.14 44.97 0.33
C ASN A 76 5.48 45.43 1.74
N LEU A 77 6.46 46.31 1.87
CA LEU A 77 6.96 46.83 3.14
C LEU A 77 6.81 48.35 3.18
N GLN A 78 5.99 48.85 4.08
CA GLN A 78 5.80 50.29 4.31
C GLN A 78 6.05 50.63 5.77
N GLY A 79 6.76 51.70 6.02
CA GLY A 79 7.04 52.14 7.38
C GLY A 79 7.58 53.56 7.44
N LYS A 80 7.29 54.24 8.55
CA LYS A 80 7.84 55.55 8.87
C LYS A 80 8.17 55.57 10.34
N GLY A 81 9.38 56.06 10.66
CA GLY A 81 9.73 56.09 12.05
C GLY A 81 11.11 56.64 12.38
N GLY A 82 11.40 56.84 13.68
CA GLY A 82 12.70 57.30 14.19
C GLY A 82 13.60 56.15 14.62
N PHE A 83 14.91 56.35 14.70
CA PHE A 83 15.90 55.32 15.06
C PHE A 83 15.75 54.78 16.49
N SER A 84 14.83 55.27 17.29
CA SER A 84 14.74 54.92 18.70
C SER A 84 13.59 53.94 19.05
N THR A 85 12.48 53.89 18.27
CA THR A 85 11.29 53.10 18.69
C THR A 85 10.35 52.65 17.56
N ASP A 86 10.71 52.79 16.27
CA ASP A 86 9.70 52.74 15.23
C ASP A 86 9.66 51.44 14.41
N LYS A 87 8.45 51.09 14.02
CA LYS A 87 8.11 49.84 13.36
C LYS A 87 7.73 50.08 11.91
N ALA A 88 8.40 49.39 10.99
CA ALA A 88 7.90 49.23 9.64
C ALA A 88 6.98 48.03 9.60
N THR A 89 5.83 48.14 8.95
CA THR A 89 4.90 47.06 8.74
C THR A 89 4.79 46.75 7.26
N GLY A 90 4.70 45.47 6.92
CA GLY A 90 4.59 45.02 5.54
C GLY A 90 3.75 43.75 5.41
N GLN A 91 3.33 43.48 4.18
CA GLN A 91 2.65 42.23 3.82
C GLN A 91 3.61 41.35 3.05
N LEU A 92 3.71 40.09 3.45
CA LEU A 92 4.44 39.05 2.75
C LEU A 92 3.44 38.04 2.19
N THR A 93 3.47 37.82 0.88
CA THR A 93 2.74 36.76 0.22
C THR A 93 3.75 35.85 -0.46
N ILE A 94 3.58 34.55 -0.32
CA ILE A 94 4.39 33.56 -0.99
C ILE A 94 3.44 32.66 -1.76
N ASP A 95 3.51 32.76 -3.09
CA ASP A 95 2.72 31.93 -3.99
C ASP A 95 3.50 30.69 -4.39
N ASP A 96 2.78 29.60 -4.68
CA ASP A 96 3.36 28.32 -5.12
C ASP A 96 4.47 27.78 -4.21
N LEU A 97 4.37 28.04 -2.90
CA LEU A 97 5.32 27.50 -1.93
C LEU A 97 5.26 25.98 -1.94
N LEU A 98 6.33 25.35 -2.43
CA LEU A 98 6.53 23.91 -2.41
C LEU A 98 7.60 23.58 -1.38
N ILE A 99 7.18 23.10 -0.23
CA ILE A 99 8.09 22.51 0.76
C ILE A 99 8.14 21.02 0.46
N TYR A 100 9.30 20.56 -0.04
CA TYR A 100 9.49 19.16 -0.46
C TYR A 100 9.20 18.18 0.69
N PRO A 101 8.46 17.09 0.45
CA PRO A 101 7.85 16.57 -0.79
C PRO A 101 6.38 16.96 -0.99
N PHE A 102 5.90 18.02 -0.39
CA PHE A 102 4.50 18.32 -0.15
C PHE A 102 3.83 19.15 -1.25
N GLN A 103 2.50 19.32 -1.12
CA GLN A 103 1.68 20.02 -2.11
C GLN A 103 2.02 21.52 -2.17
N LYS A 104 1.75 22.13 -3.32
CA LYS A 104 1.81 23.58 -3.47
C LYS A 104 0.85 24.25 -2.50
N THR A 105 1.35 25.20 -1.72
CA THR A 105 0.59 25.99 -0.76
C THR A 105 0.87 27.47 -0.97
N ARG A 106 -0.02 28.32 -0.50
CA ARG A 106 0.17 29.76 -0.46
C ARG A 106 0.35 30.19 0.98
N PHE A 107 1.30 31.06 1.23
CA PHE A 107 1.47 31.70 2.53
C PHE A 107 1.14 33.19 2.45
N LYS A 108 0.37 33.69 3.40
CA LYS A 108 0.11 35.13 3.58
C LYS A 108 0.45 35.53 5.00
N GLY A 109 1.18 36.62 5.14
CA GLY A 109 1.58 37.09 6.45
C GLY A 109 1.83 38.59 6.52
N ILE A 110 1.86 39.10 7.75
CA ILE A 110 2.22 40.46 8.08
C ILE A 110 3.61 40.42 8.70
N VAL A 111 4.53 41.18 8.15
CA VAL A 111 5.89 41.38 8.65
C VAL A 111 5.94 42.70 9.40
N GLN A 112 6.48 42.68 10.61
CA GLN A 112 6.83 43.88 11.37
C GLN A 112 8.34 43.90 11.56
N ALA A 113 8.98 45.00 11.18
CA ALA A 113 10.40 45.21 11.37
C ALA A 113 10.61 46.35 12.38
N GLU A 114 11.31 46.09 13.47
CA GLU A 114 11.75 47.07 14.45
C GLU A 114 13.23 47.37 14.23
N PHE A 115 13.55 48.64 14.05
CA PHE A 115 14.93 49.12 13.94
C PHE A 115 15.34 49.73 15.27
N SER A 116 16.48 49.31 15.78
CA SER A 116 17.07 49.89 16.99
C SER A 116 18.56 50.20 16.78
N THR A 117 19.17 50.95 17.66
CA THR A 117 20.62 51.20 17.64
C THR A 117 21.45 49.95 17.86
N THR A 118 20.85 48.89 18.40
CA THR A 118 21.51 47.63 18.72
C THR A 118 21.28 46.53 17.68
N GLY A 119 20.23 46.65 16.83
CA GLY A 119 19.92 45.61 15.85
C GLY A 119 18.57 45.74 15.20
N LEU A 120 18.20 44.74 14.45
CA LEU A 120 16.92 44.55 13.77
C LEU A 120 16.13 43.45 14.45
N LYS A 121 14.82 43.65 14.62
CA LYS A 121 13.90 42.60 15.02
C LYS A 121 12.83 42.46 13.94
N PHE A 122 12.59 41.24 13.50
CA PHE A 122 11.52 40.90 12.57
C PHE A 122 10.52 40.00 13.27
N ASP A 123 9.25 40.36 13.20
CA ASP A 123 8.12 39.56 13.63
C ASP A 123 7.23 39.28 12.41
N LEU A 124 7.01 38.00 12.09
CA LEU A 124 6.13 37.55 11.04
C LEU A 124 4.95 36.82 11.67
N LYS A 125 3.74 37.21 11.32
CA LYS A 125 2.50 36.50 11.65
C LYS A 125 1.75 36.22 10.37
N GLY A 126 1.47 34.98 10.09
CA GLY A 126 0.79 34.60 8.85
C GLY A 126 0.17 33.23 8.93
N GLN A 127 -0.33 32.79 7.81
CA GLN A 127 -0.96 31.46 7.69
C GLN A 127 -0.71 30.84 6.32
N PHE A 128 -0.67 29.52 6.28
CA PHE A 128 -0.67 28.74 5.06
C PHE A 128 -2.10 28.47 4.60
N GLU A 129 -2.35 28.65 3.31
CA GLU A 129 -3.65 28.42 2.67
C GLU A 129 -3.64 27.09 1.88
N PRO A 130 -4.75 26.34 1.80
CA PRO A 130 -6.03 26.62 2.42
C PRO A 130 -6.11 26.20 3.89
N GLY A 131 -6.99 26.88 4.66
CA GLY A 131 -7.34 26.53 6.04
C GLY A 131 -6.68 27.41 7.10
N ASP A 132 -6.95 27.13 8.35
CA ASP A 132 -6.40 27.83 9.53
C ASP A 132 -5.07 27.16 9.94
N ASN A 133 -3.98 27.59 9.32
CA ASN A 133 -2.64 27.04 9.52
C ASN A 133 -1.66 28.17 9.89
N PRO A 134 -1.73 28.70 11.11
CA PRO A 134 -0.95 29.86 11.53
C PRO A 134 0.53 29.54 11.68
N LEU A 135 1.35 30.53 11.36
CA LEU A 135 2.79 30.58 11.65
C LEU A 135 3.09 31.91 12.34
N ARG A 136 3.82 31.87 13.43
CA ARG A 136 4.49 33.01 14.05
C ARG A 136 5.99 32.78 14.01
N PHE A 137 6.73 33.79 13.60
CA PHE A 137 8.17 33.75 13.56
C PHE A 137 8.70 35.09 14.09
N SER A 138 9.69 35.04 14.95
CA SER A 138 10.37 36.23 15.49
C SER A 138 11.87 36.02 15.45
N ILE A 139 12.65 37.00 14.98
CA ILE A 139 14.10 36.93 14.97
C ILE A 139 14.70 38.31 15.31
N LYS A 140 15.74 38.29 16.15
CA LYS A 140 16.59 39.47 16.45
C LYS A 140 17.94 39.27 15.77
N ILE A 141 18.36 40.30 15.05
CA ILE A 141 19.62 40.38 14.32
C ILE A 141 20.43 41.56 14.87
N PRO A 142 21.32 41.33 15.85
CA PRO A 142 22.10 42.43 16.44
C PRO A 142 23.16 42.94 15.46
N PHE A 143 23.47 44.24 15.49
CA PHE A 143 24.46 44.83 14.59
C PHE A 143 25.91 44.54 15.04
N LYS A 144 26.15 44.62 16.35
CA LYS A 144 27.49 44.43 16.92
C LYS A 144 27.81 42.99 17.29
N GLU A 145 26.81 42.22 17.73
CA GLU A 145 26.96 40.84 18.08
C GLU A 145 26.81 39.92 16.85
N THR A 146 27.53 38.81 16.83
CA THR A 146 27.47 37.87 15.73
C THR A 146 26.34 36.83 15.87
N GLN A 147 25.69 36.78 17.06
CA GLN A 147 24.70 35.74 17.37
C GLN A 147 23.27 36.21 17.07
N LEU A 148 22.54 35.33 16.39
CA LEU A 148 21.11 35.41 16.14
C LEU A 148 20.32 34.84 17.31
N ALA A 149 19.11 35.38 17.55
CA ALA A 149 18.14 34.79 18.46
C ALA A 149 16.75 34.91 17.84
N GLY A 150 16.09 33.81 17.63
CA GLY A 150 14.75 33.77 17.06
C GLY A 150 13.94 32.61 17.56
N SER A 151 12.64 32.67 17.34
CA SER A 151 11.71 31.57 17.64
C SER A 151 10.63 31.50 16.57
N PHE A 152 10.07 30.31 16.42
CA PHE A 152 8.92 30.08 15.57
C PHE A 152 7.97 29.08 16.20
N GLU A 153 6.70 29.26 15.95
CA GLU A 153 5.63 28.38 16.36
C GLU A 153 4.50 28.39 15.33
N GLY A 154 3.80 27.29 15.24
CA GLY A 154 2.65 27.22 14.37
C GLY A 154 1.92 25.89 14.44
N ARG A 155 0.90 25.78 13.60
CA ARG A 155 0.15 24.54 13.47
C ARG A 155 -0.35 24.35 12.05
N PHE A 156 -0.52 23.09 11.68
CA PHE A 156 -1.36 22.66 10.55
C PHE A 156 -2.60 21.99 11.11
N SER A 157 -3.77 22.49 10.74
CA SER A 157 -5.06 22.01 11.23
C SER A 157 -5.53 20.71 10.54
N ASN A 158 -4.86 20.30 9.46
CA ASN A 158 -5.08 19.01 8.79
C ASN A 158 -3.81 18.55 8.08
N PHE A 159 -3.76 17.27 7.72
CA PHE A 159 -2.61 16.66 7.04
C PHE A 159 -2.58 16.89 5.53
N ASN A 160 -3.64 17.45 4.92
CA ASN A 160 -3.73 17.56 3.46
C ASN A 160 -2.68 18.49 2.85
N LEU A 161 -2.10 19.40 3.66
CA LEU A 161 -0.98 20.26 3.25
C LEU A 161 0.38 19.58 3.40
N LEU A 162 0.47 18.53 4.19
CA LEU A 162 1.71 17.85 4.56
C LEU A 162 1.90 16.51 3.84
N LEU A 163 0.84 15.95 3.25
CA LEU A 163 0.85 14.62 2.65
C LEU A 163 0.40 14.68 1.19
N PRO A 164 0.96 13.84 0.32
CA PRO A 164 0.58 13.78 -1.10
C PRO A 164 -0.81 13.17 -1.35
N TRP A 165 -1.48 12.65 -0.33
CA TRP A 165 -2.82 12.06 -0.41
C TRP A 165 -3.82 12.75 0.52
N LYS A 166 -5.10 12.70 0.14
CA LYS A 166 -6.21 13.34 0.86
C LYS A 166 -6.83 12.41 1.92
N GLY A 167 -7.60 12.98 2.83
CA GLY A 167 -8.42 12.24 3.81
C GLY A 167 -7.80 12.09 5.20
N GLY A 168 -6.61 12.67 5.44
CA GLY A 168 -6.02 12.73 6.79
C GLY A 168 -6.76 13.72 7.69
N GLN A 169 -7.12 13.28 8.92
CA GLN A 169 -7.77 14.08 9.95
C GLN A 169 -6.86 14.18 11.18
N GLY A 170 -6.46 15.38 11.51
CA GLY A 170 -5.60 15.65 12.66
C GLY A 170 -4.87 16.97 12.53
N GLN A 171 -3.98 17.22 13.46
CA GLN A 171 -3.20 18.46 13.54
C GLN A 171 -1.72 18.18 13.78
N VAL A 172 -0.89 19.08 13.29
CA VAL A 172 0.54 19.13 13.57
C VAL A 172 0.84 20.46 14.22
N LYS A 173 1.41 20.45 15.41
CA LYS A 173 1.95 21.64 16.08
C LYS A 173 3.46 21.61 15.97
N TYR A 174 4.06 22.74 15.73
CA TYR A 174 5.51 22.88 15.68
C TYR A 174 5.96 24.12 16.40
N LEU A 175 7.09 24.00 17.04
CA LEU A 175 7.76 25.10 17.73
C LEU A 175 9.27 24.92 17.62
N GLY A 176 10.00 26.01 17.60
CA GLY A 176 11.45 25.95 17.54
C GLY A 176 12.11 27.28 17.80
N GLU A 177 13.43 27.22 17.86
CA GLU A 177 14.28 28.39 18.04
C GLU A 177 15.41 28.38 17.01
N VAL A 178 15.87 29.58 16.68
CA VAL A 178 17.02 29.85 15.84
C VAL A 178 18.04 30.56 16.67
N LYS A 179 19.23 30.01 16.81
CA LYS A 179 20.35 30.59 17.58
C LYS A 179 21.66 30.45 16.81
N GLY A 180 22.73 31.08 17.29
CA GLY A 180 24.06 30.91 16.75
C GLY A 180 24.50 32.04 15.82
N SER A 181 25.56 31.80 15.04
CA SER A 181 26.14 32.85 14.21
C SER A 181 25.28 33.20 12.99
N LYS A 182 25.40 34.40 12.49
CA LYS A 182 24.73 34.84 11.25
C LYS A 182 25.10 33.99 10.02
N LEU A 183 26.29 33.40 10.02
CA LEU A 183 26.79 32.58 8.93
C LEU A 183 26.36 31.10 9.06
N GLN A 184 26.18 30.61 10.30
CA GLN A 184 25.80 29.24 10.61
C GLN A 184 24.74 29.24 11.72
N PRO A 185 23.47 29.55 11.41
CA PRO A 185 22.40 29.51 12.37
C PRO A 185 22.09 28.06 12.75
N GLU A 186 21.90 27.81 14.04
CA GLU A 186 21.40 26.55 14.57
C GLU A 186 19.88 26.66 14.71
N VAL A 187 19.16 25.71 14.10
CA VAL A 187 17.69 25.62 14.17
C VAL A 187 17.33 24.33 14.90
N LYS A 188 16.58 24.42 16.00
CA LYS A 188 16.10 23.26 16.72
C LYS A 188 14.67 23.44 17.24
N GLY A 189 13.99 22.36 17.47
CA GLY A 189 12.61 22.42 17.94
C GLY A 189 11.94 21.06 18.10
N ALA A 190 10.61 21.12 18.20
CA ALA A 190 9.76 19.96 18.34
C ALA A 190 8.54 20.06 17.44
N ILE A 191 8.07 18.90 16.99
CA ILE A 191 6.85 18.72 16.21
C ILE A 191 5.98 17.71 16.95
N GLU A 192 4.79 18.13 17.34
CA GLU A 192 3.77 17.28 17.95
C GLU A 192 2.71 16.96 16.90
N ILE A 193 2.44 15.68 16.70
CA ILE A 193 1.45 15.17 15.75
C ILE A 193 0.33 14.52 16.53
N ARG A 194 -0.92 14.87 16.24
CA ARG A 194 -2.11 14.21 16.78
C ARG A 194 -3.15 14.07 15.68
N GLY A 195 -3.71 12.87 15.55
CA GLY A 195 -4.72 12.65 14.52
C GLY A 195 -5.69 11.53 14.84
N GLN A 196 -6.84 11.62 14.20
CA GLN A 196 -7.91 10.62 14.29
C GLN A 196 -7.79 9.58 13.19
N VAL A 197 -7.46 10.01 11.97
CA VAL A 197 -7.34 9.15 10.79
C VAL A 197 -6.21 9.62 9.89
N LEU A 198 -5.32 8.71 9.54
CA LEU A 198 -4.30 8.89 8.52
C LEU A 198 -4.39 7.74 7.54
N PRO A 199 -5.00 7.92 6.36
CA PRO A 199 -4.99 6.91 5.30
C PRO A 199 -3.55 6.59 4.91
N LEU A 200 -3.25 5.32 4.70
CA LEU A 200 -1.96 4.88 4.18
C LEU A 200 -2.10 4.68 2.67
N ALA A 201 -1.17 5.29 1.89
CA ALA A 201 -1.25 5.23 0.43
C ALA A 201 -1.30 3.79 -0.09
N LYS A 202 -2.30 3.48 -0.94
CA LYS A 202 -2.53 2.15 -1.55
C LYS A 202 -2.77 0.99 -0.55
N PHE A 203 -3.04 1.28 0.71
CA PHE A 203 -3.34 0.30 1.72
C PHE A 203 -4.79 0.45 2.21
N ALA A 204 -5.50 -0.65 2.40
CA ALA A 204 -6.93 -0.63 2.75
C ALA A 204 -7.22 -0.12 4.17
N HIS A 205 -6.18 0.01 5.00
CA HIS A 205 -6.30 0.42 6.39
C HIS A 205 -5.70 1.80 6.62
N ALA A 206 -6.28 2.54 7.57
CA ALA A 206 -5.78 3.82 8.03
C ALA A 206 -5.19 3.69 9.45
N LEU A 207 -4.14 4.43 9.73
CA LEU A 207 -3.68 4.64 11.11
C LEU A 207 -4.71 5.53 11.82
N ARG A 208 -5.17 5.11 12.99
CA ARG A 208 -6.21 5.78 13.77
C ARG A 208 -5.71 6.17 15.15
N ASP A 209 -6.33 7.22 15.72
CA ASP A 209 -6.12 7.66 17.10
C ASP A 209 -4.64 7.73 17.44
N PHE A 210 -3.87 8.44 16.60
CA PHE A 210 -2.43 8.45 16.69
C PHE A 210 -1.89 9.76 17.26
N SER A 211 -0.76 9.64 17.92
CA SER A 211 0.04 10.77 18.39
C SER A 211 1.52 10.49 18.22
N GLY A 212 2.30 11.54 17.97
CA GLY A 212 3.74 11.43 17.79
C GLY A 212 4.46 12.68 18.23
N LEU A 213 5.73 12.50 18.63
CA LEU A 213 6.63 13.58 19.04
C LEU A 213 7.95 13.43 18.29
N ILE A 214 8.33 14.47 17.56
CA ILE A 214 9.56 14.55 16.78
C ILE A 214 10.36 15.74 17.29
N PHE A 215 11.63 15.52 17.60
CA PHE A 215 12.60 16.60 17.80
C PHE A 215 13.43 16.77 16.55
N PHE A 216 13.86 18.01 16.29
CA PHE A 216 14.75 18.28 15.17
C PHE A 216 15.85 19.26 15.56
N LYS A 217 17.00 19.11 14.91
CA LYS A 217 18.14 20.01 15.00
C LYS A 217 18.91 20.02 13.68
N ASN A 218 18.98 21.17 13.01
CA ASN A 218 19.77 21.39 11.77
C ASN A 218 19.54 20.39 10.62
N GLY A 219 18.31 19.85 10.51
CA GLY A 219 18.00 18.84 9.49
C GLY A 219 18.05 17.41 10.00
N ASP A 220 18.53 17.17 11.22
CA ASP A 220 18.38 15.90 11.91
C ASP A 220 17.05 15.84 12.63
N PHE A 221 16.31 14.77 12.46
CA PHE A 221 15.00 14.52 13.07
C PHE A 221 15.06 13.24 13.91
N GLU A 222 14.56 13.31 15.12
CA GLU A 222 14.38 12.18 16.01
C GLU A 222 12.90 11.99 16.31
N LEU A 223 12.29 10.95 15.70
CA LEU A 223 10.97 10.47 16.08
C LEU A 223 11.10 9.75 17.43
N ARG A 224 10.79 10.43 18.52
CA ARG A 224 10.91 9.88 19.85
C ARG A 224 9.83 8.87 20.16
N SER A 225 8.63 9.14 19.71
CA SER A 225 7.50 8.21 19.82
C SER A 225 6.44 8.52 18.77
N LEU A 226 5.92 7.49 18.18
CA LEU A 226 4.66 7.46 17.45
C LEU A 226 3.84 6.33 18.04
N GLN A 227 2.59 6.58 18.36
CA GLN A 227 1.66 5.55 18.80
C GLN A 227 0.32 5.74 18.12
N GLY A 228 -0.39 4.65 17.87
CA GLY A 228 -1.69 4.67 17.19
C GLY A 228 -2.29 3.30 17.05
N ARG A 229 -3.36 3.19 16.26
CA ARG A 229 -4.05 1.93 15.98
C ARG A 229 -4.12 1.67 14.48
N LEU A 230 -3.81 0.45 14.07
CA LEU A 230 -3.93 -0.02 12.69
C LEU A 230 -4.67 -1.36 12.68
N GLY A 231 -5.77 -1.46 11.94
CA GLY A 231 -6.60 -2.66 11.94
C GLY A 231 -7.10 -3.05 13.34
N GLY A 232 -7.31 -2.07 14.24
CA GLY A 232 -7.71 -2.30 15.64
C GLY A 232 -6.55 -2.61 16.59
N GLY A 233 -5.41 -3.07 16.09
CA GLY A 233 -4.20 -3.35 16.87
C GLY A 233 -3.39 -2.09 17.19
N ARG A 234 -2.46 -2.21 18.13
CA ARG A 234 -1.58 -1.12 18.58
C ARG A 234 -0.36 -1.02 17.67
N VAL A 235 0.03 0.20 17.33
CA VAL A 235 1.27 0.50 16.62
C VAL A 235 2.12 1.45 17.44
N LEU A 236 3.43 1.18 17.48
CA LEU A 236 4.47 2.03 18.06
C LEU A 236 5.53 2.29 17.00
N GLY A 237 6.09 3.50 16.98
CA GLY A 237 7.18 3.85 16.07
C GLY A 237 8.17 4.80 16.71
N TRP A 238 9.45 4.68 16.35
CA TRP A 238 10.54 5.56 16.78
C TRP A 238 11.68 5.50 15.77
N GLY A 239 12.58 6.47 15.82
CA GLY A 239 13.75 6.42 14.96
C GLY A 239 14.36 7.78 14.68
N LYS A 240 15.25 7.83 13.70
CA LYS A 240 15.99 9.02 13.32
C LYS A 240 16.04 9.17 11.80
N MET A 241 16.15 10.41 11.34
CA MET A 241 16.26 10.74 9.94
C MET A 241 17.09 12.01 9.80
N SER A 242 17.99 12.06 8.82
CA SER A 242 18.72 13.26 8.44
C SER A 242 18.34 13.73 7.05
N LEU A 243 18.15 15.04 6.90
CA LEU A 243 17.95 15.70 5.62
C LEU A 243 19.25 16.32 5.13
N GLY A 244 19.66 15.98 3.91
CA GLY A 244 20.71 16.63 3.18
C GLY A 244 20.18 17.66 2.17
N LYS A 245 21.07 18.22 1.36
CA LYS A 245 20.71 19.23 0.34
C LYS A 245 19.75 18.70 -0.74
N THR A 246 19.80 17.39 -1.02
CA THR A 246 19.03 16.74 -2.08
C THR A 246 17.85 15.92 -1.58
N GLY A 247 17.58 15.92 -0.26
CA GLY A 247 16.48 15.16 0.35
C GLY A 247 16.94 14.32 1.55
N ILE A 248 16.28 13.18 1.80
CA ILE A 248 16.61 12.29 2.92
C ILE A 248 17.96 11.61 2.66
N GLN A 249 18.93 11.93 3.51
CA GLN A 249 20.29 11.39 3.45
C GLN A 249 20.37 10.06 4.22
N THR A 250 19.91 10.06 5.47
CA THR A 250 19.88 8.84 6.29
C THR A 250 18.53 8.68 6.95
N MET A 251 18.13 7.43 7.21
CA MET A 251 16.90 7.10 7.93
C MET A 251 17.11 5.75 8.65
N ASP A 252 16.65 5.67 9.89
CA ASP A 252 16.52 4.45 10.68
C ASP A 252 15.23 4.58 11.51
N ILE A 253 14.14 4.05 10.95
CA ILE A 253 12.80 4.13 11.54
C ILE A 253 12.33 2.73 11.88
N LYS A 254 12.01 2.52 13.15
CA LYS A 254 11.50 1.26 13.68
C LYS A 254 10.00 1.38 13.96
N ALA A 255 9.29 0.32 13.65
CA ALA A 255 7.86 0.20 13.93
C ALA A 255 7.55 -1.17 14.53
N LYS A 256 6.73 -1.20 15.55
CA LYS A 256 6.19 -2.41 16.16
C LYS A 256 4.67 -2.34 16.14
N GLY A 257 4.04 -3.41 15.66
CA GLY A 257 2.60 -3.57 15.63
C GLY A 257 2.17 -4.83 16.36
N GLU A 258 1.10 -4.75 17.16
CA GLU A 258 0.57 -5.86 17.92
C GLU A 258 -0.92 -6.04 17.64
N ASN A 259 -1.32 -7.30 17.37
CA ASN A 259 -2.70 -7.69 17.09
C ASN A 259 -3.34 -6.89 15.95
N LEU A 260 -2.60 -6.72 14.85
CA LEU A 260 -3.03 -6.01 13.65
C LEU A 260 -3.97 -6.92 12.85
N LEU A 261 -5.26 -6.57 12.75
CA LEU A 261 -6.20 -7.24 11.86
C LEU A 261 -6.21 -6.52 10.51
N LEU A 262 -5.57 -7.10 9.53
CA LEU A 262 -5.34 -6.51 8.23
C LEU A 262 -6.03 -7.31 7.12
N SER A 263 -6.37 -6.64 6.03
CA SER A 263 -6.84 -7.25 4.78
C SER A 263 -5.82 -6.87 3.68
N PRO A 264 -4.68 -7.60 3.58
CA PRO A 264 -3.61 -7.24 2.65
C PRO A 264 -4.05 -7.37 1.18
N TRP A 265 -4.98 -8.27 0.90
CA TRP A 265 -5.57 -8.51 -0.42
C TRP A 265 -7.07 -8.71 -0.30
N GLU A 266 -7.76 -8.65 -1.42
CA GLU A 266 -9.19 -8.95 -1.51
C GLU A 266 -9.47 -10.37 -1.00
N ARG A 267 -10.54 -10.55 -0.23
CA ARG A 267 -10.94 -11.81 0.42
C ARG A 267 -9.84 -12.46 1.28
N THR A 268 -8.95 -11.65 1.85
CA THR A 268 -7.92 -12.12 2.77
C THR A 268 -7.99 -11.33 4.07
N ARG A 269 -7.96 -12.03 5.20
CA ARG A 269 -7.87 -11.45 6.54
C ARG A 269 -6.71 -12.07 7.29
N ALA A 270 -5.87 -11.23 7.85
CA ALA A 270 -4.72 -11.65 8.63
C ALA A 270 -4.69 -10.91 9.96
N LEU A 271 -4.58 -11.63 11.06
CA LEU A 271 -4.29 -11.10 12.39
C LEU A 271 -2.86 -11.45 12.74
N GLY A 272 -2.06 -10.49 13.14
CA GLY A 272 -0.67 -10.75 13.46
C GLY A 272 0.04 -9.61 14.14
N ASP A 273 1.31 -9.84 14.42
CA ASP A 273 2.25 -8.86 14.95
C ASP A 273 3.32 -8.57 13.89
N ALA A 274 3.92 -7.39 13.95
CA ALA A 274 4.98 -7.00 13.04
C ALA A 274 6.05 -6.18 13.76
N GLU A 275 7.31 -6.47 13.49
CA GLU A 275 8.45 -5.64 13.86
C GLU A 275 9.22 -5.28 12.60
N LEU A 276 9.24 -4.00 12.26
CA LEU A 276 9.79 -3.50 11.01
C LEU A 276 10.87 -2.45 11.28
N ASN A 277 11.90 -2.44 10.46
CA ASN A 277 12.96 -1.44 10.48
C ASN A 277 13.25 -0.95 9.05
N LEU A 278 12.99 0.33 8.80
CA LEU A 278 13.27 0.99 7.54
C LEU A 278 14.60 1.75 7.65
N VAL A 279 15.60 1.27 6.93
CA VAL A 279 16.95 1.83 6.93
C VAL A 279 17.26 2.43 5.57
N LYS A 280 17.78 3.65 5.57
CA LYS A 280 18.33 4.31 4.39
C LYS A 280 19.65 4.96 4.73
N ASN A 281 20.68 4.73 3.90
CA ASN A 281 21.95 5.42 3.93
C ASN A 281 22.46 5.64 2.48
N GLU A 282 23.72 5.94 2.29
CA GLU A 282 24.30 6.18 0.95
C GLU A 282 24.33 4.92 0.07
N SER A 283 24.45 3.73 0.69
CA SER A 283 24.64 2.45 0.00
C SER A 283 23.39 1.58 -0.04
N GLU A 284 22.42 1.80 0.84
CA GLU A 284 21.24 0.93 0.97
C GLU A 284 19.97 1.70 1.29
N PHE A 285 18.85 1.18 0.80
CA PHE A 285 17.51 1.57 1.21
C PHE A 285 16.69 0.29 1.37
N VAL A 286 16.52 -0.18 2.61
CA VAL A 286 15.96 -1.51 2.90
C VAL A 286 14.91 -1.46 4.00
N LEU A 287 13.84 -2.25 3.81
CA LEU A 287 12.85 -2.57 4.83
C LEU A 287 13.12 -3.98 5.36
N ASN A 288 13.65 -4.06 6.58
CA ASN A 288 13.86 -5.30 7.31
C ASN A 288 12.72 -5.56 8.27
N GLY A 289 12.46 -6.84 8.58
CA GLY A 289 11.56 -7.15 9.68
C GLY A 289 11.00 -8.55 9.72
N GLU A 290 10.19 -8.78 10.74
CA GLU A 290 9.48 -10.03 10.94
C GLU A 290 7.98 -9.76 11.13
N ILE A 291 7.16 -10.61 10.50
CA ILE A 291 5.70 -10.57 10.59
C ILE A 291 5.25 -11.94 11.08
N LEU A 292 4.73 -11.98 12.31
CA LEU A 292 4.13 -13.18 12.89
C LEU A 292 2.63 -13.18 12.63
N VAL A 293 2.18 -14.06 11.77
CA VAL A 293 0.76 -14.24 11.44
C VAL A 293 0.13 -15.22 12.42
N LYS A 294 -0.69 -14.71 13.34
CA LYS A 294 -1.41 -15.50 14.35
C LYS A 294 -2.63 -16.20 13.78
N GLN A 295 -3.30 -15.54 12.83
CA GLN A 295 -4.45 -16.09 12.10
C GLN A 295 -4.43 -15.57 10.67
N LEU A 296 -4.68 -16.44 9.72
CA LEU A 296 -4.88 -16.10 8.32
C LEU A 296 -6.12 -16.79 7.79
N LEU A 297 -6.97 -16.07 7.12
CA LEU A 297 -8.05 -16.61 6.31
C LEU A 297 -7.90 -16.08 4.88
N TRP A 298 -7.55 -16.96 3.96
CA TRP A 298 -7.41 -16.66 2.53
C TRP A 298 -8.53 -17.36 1.74
N GLN A 299 -9.45 -16.54 1.20
CA GLN A 299 -10.64 -17.02 0.48
C GLN A 299 -10.63 -16.66 -1.00
N ARG A 300 -9.48 -16.30 -1.54
CA ARG A 300 -9.37 -15.97 -2.97
C ARG A 300 -9.39 -17.22 -3.83
N GLU A 301 -10.15 -17.17 -4.93
CA GLU A 301 -10.21 -18.26 -5.89
C GLU A 301 -8.89 -18.39 -6.68
N VAL A 302 -8.38 -19.61 -6.79
CA VAL A 302 -7.12 -19.89 -7.51
C VAL A 302 -7.28 -19.77 -9.04
N THR A 303 -8.52 -19.77 -9.55
CA THR A 303 -8.82 -19.61 -10.98
C THR A 303 -8.66 -18.18 -11.49
N GLU A 304 -8.66 -17.17 -10.61
CA GLU A 304 -8.16 -15.86 -10.99
C GLU A 304 -6.65 -16.02 -11.16
N LYS A 305 -6.12 -15.73 -12.35
CA LYS A 305 -4.67 -15.80 -12.65
C LYS A 305 -3.91 -15.45 -11.38
N LEU A 306 -3.16 -16.41 -10.85
CA LEU A 306 -2.18 -16.19 -9.80
C LEU A 306 -1.01 -15.37 -10.38
N SER A 307 -1.33 -14.23 -10.95
CA SER A 307 -0.36 -13.18 -11.10
C SER A 307 -0.16 -12.60 -9.71
N PHE A 308 0.73 -13.22 -8.92
CA PHE A 308 1.40 -12.52 -7.82
C PHE A 308 2.11 -11.26 -8.35
N TYR A 309 2.26 -11.20 -9.66
CA TYR A 309 2.53 -10.08 -10.52
C TYR A 309 1.27 -9.75 -11.33
N SER A 310 0.46 -8.80 -10.89
CA SER A 310 -0.05 -7.85 -11.86
C SER A 310 1.21 -7.29 -12.51
N GLU A 311 1.40 -7.50 -13.81
CA GLU A 311 2.35 -6.65 -14.53
C GLU A 311 2.07 -5.24 -14.03
N PRO A 312 3.04 -4.54 -13.43
CA PRO A 312 2.80 -3.17 -13.07
C PRO A 312 2.43 -2.54 -14.39
N TYR A 313 1.21 -2.02 -14.47
CA TYR A 313 0.83 -1.12 -15.55
C TYR A 313 1.88 -0.01 -15.48
N LEU A 314 2.92 -0.17 -16.30
CA LEU A 314 4.01 0.79 -16.48
C LEU A 314 3.44 2.00 -17.24
N ALA A 315 2.42 2.65 -16.67
CA ALA A 315 2.24 4.05 -16.91
C ALA A 315 3.52 4.69 -16.39
N GLU A 316 4.24 5.38 -17.25
CA GLU A 316 5.40 6.22 -16.93
C GLU A 316 5.02 7.23 -15.85
N ARG A 317 5.03 6.79 -14.60
CA ARG A 317 4.89 7.69 -13.47
C ARG A 317 6.28 8.16 -13.07
N PRO A 318 6.44 9.41 -12.65
CA PRO A 318 7.71 9.86 -12.11
C PRO A 318 8.18 8.92 -10.99
N PRO A 319 9.48 8.64 -10.88
CA PRO A 319 10.05 7.77 -9.86
C PRO A 319 9.55 8.15 -8.47
N GLY A 320 8.99 7.19 -7.74
CA GLY A 320 8.53 7.39 -6.36
C GLY A 320 9.69 7.21 -5.38
N PHE A 321 9.60 7.84 -4.22
CA PHE A 321 10.61 7.71 -3.15
C PHE A 321 10.93 6.25 -2.77
N PHE A 322 9.94 5.35 -2.84
CA PHE A 322 10.10 3.94 -2.48
C PHE A 322 10.48 3.02 -3.64
N ASP A 323 10.77 3.55 -4.81
CA ASP A 323 11.03 2.73 -6.00
C ASP A 323 12.34 1.92 -5.89
N ASP A 324 13.31 2.42 -5.12
CA ASP A 324 14.60 1.78 -4.87
C ASP A 324 14.63 1.06 -3.51
N LEU A 325 13.46 0.79 -2.92
CA LEU A 325 13.36 0.10 -1.63
C LEU A 325 13.55 -1.40 -1.83
N ASP A 326 14.53 -1.97 -1.15
CA ASP A 326 14.71 -3.40 -1.04
C ASP A 326 13.97 -3.96 0.18
N LEU A 327 13.51 -5.18 0.06
CA LEU A 327 12.78 -5.91 1.10
C LEU A 327 13.66 -7.01 1.68
N ASN A 328 13.56 -7.21 2.99
CA ASN A 328 14.11 -8.33 3.71
C ASN A 328 13.16 -8.66 4.87
N LEU A 329 12.04 -9.29 4.54
CA LEU A 329 10.94 -9.54 5.46
C LEU A 329 10.76 -11.04 5.67
N ARG A 330 10.69 -11.48 6.93
CA ARG A 330 10.32 -12.85 7.29
C ARG A 330 8.85 -12.88 7.71
N LEU A 331 8.08 -13.80 7.10
CA LEU A 331 6.68 -14.02 7.39
C LEU A 331 6.50 -15.41 7.96
N ARG A 332 5.94 -15.54 9.15
CA ARG A 332 5.73 -16.82 9.83
C ARG A 332 4.29 -16.98 10.28
N ALA A 333 3.77 -18.20 10.10
CA ALA A 333 2.54 -18.65 10.72
C ALA A 333 2.74 -20.07 11.25
N GLU A 334 2.36 -20.31 12.52
CA GLU A 334 2.64 -21.60 13.17
C GLU A 334 1.59 -22.67 12.87
N ASP A 335 0.29 -22.35 13.00
CA ASP A 335 -0.74 -23.37 12.88
C ASP A 335 -2.13 -22.88 12.41
N ASN A 336 -2.36 -21.60 12.30
CA ASN A 336 -3.70 -21.03 12.07
C ASN A 336 -3.79 -20.20 10.78
N ALA A 337 -3.14 -20.70 9.72
CA ALA A 337 -3.34 -20.16 8.37
C ALA A 337 -4.31 -21.07 7.62
N TRP A 338 -5.46 -20.51 7.25
CA TRP A 338 -6.52 -21.21 6.53
C TRP A 338 -6.61 -20.71 5.08
N VAL A 339 -6.63 -21.65 4.17
CA VAL A 339 -7.00 -21.46 2.76
C VAL A 339 -8.37 -22.09 2.58
N GLU A 340 -9.36 -21.30 2.19
CA GLU A 340 -10.74 -21.76 2.03
C GLU A 340 -11.34 -21.18 0.75
N ASN A 341 -11.43 -21.98 -0.30
CA ASN A 341 -11.93 -21.59 -1.62
C ASN A 341 -12.65 -22.74 -2.31
N SER A 342 -12.99 -22.62 -3.60
CA SER A 342 -13.66 -23.65 -4.36
C SER A 342 -12.83 -24.96 -4.52
N LEU A 343 -11.51 -24.89 -4.36
CA LEU A 343 -10.64 -26.06 -4.48
C LEU A 343 -10.46 -26.83 -3.17
N GLY A 344 -10.78 -26.23 -2.01
CA GLY A 344 -10.63 -26.92 -0.75
C GLY A 344 -10.59 -26.03 0.46
N ARG A 345 -10.41 -26.67 1.60
CA ARG A 345 -10.21 -26.06 2.90
C ARG A 345 -8.98 -26.66 3.56
N LEU A 346 -7.91 -25.89 3.62
CA LEU A 346 -6.62 -26.34 4.12
C LEU A 346 -6.18 -25.50 5.31
N ARG A 347 -5.65 -26.15 6.33
CA ARG A 347 -4.92 -25.50 7.42
C ARG A 347 -3.43 -25.66 7.16
N ALA A 348 -2.68 -24.58 7.30
CA ALA A 348 -1.28 -24.53 6.96
C ALA A 348 -0.44 -23.81 8.02
N ARG A 349 0.85 -24.06 7.98
CA ARG A 349 1.90 -23.24 8.58
C ARG A 349 2.86 -22.78 7.50
N PHE A 350 3.58 -21.69 7.74
CA PHE A 350 4.60 -21.24 6.80
C PHE A 350 5.73 -20.49 7.49
N ASP A 351 6.89 -20.55 6.87
CA ASP A 351 8.05 -19.70 7.13
C ASP A 351 8.60 -19.24 5.79
N LEU A 352 8.32 -17.99 5.48
CA LEU A 352 8.59 -17.38 4.18
C LEU A 352 9.47 -16.14 4.36
N GLN A 353 10.35 -15.92 3.40
CA GLN A 353 11.18 -14.73 3.32
C GLN A 353 10.88 -13.99 2.01
N VAL A 354 10.58 -12.69 2.12
CA VAL A 354 10.40 -11.79 0.99
C VAL A 354 11.65 -10.94 0.88
N VAL A 355 12.38 -11.06 -0.22
CA VAL A 355 13.63 -10.33 -0.47
C VAL A 355 13.62 -9.64 -1.81
N GLY A 356 14.62 -8.77 -2.06
CA GLY A 356 14.79 -8.06 -3.32
C GLY A 356 13.98 -6.78 -3.41
N ASN A 357 13.99 -6.14 -4.58
CA ASN A 357 13.38 -4.83 -4.76
C ASN A 357 11.85 -4.88 -4.69
N ILE A 358 11.23 -3.84 -4.12
CA ILE A 358 9.76 -3.75 -3.97
C ILE A 358 8.99 -3.84 -5.30
N LYS A 359 9.64 -3.56 -6.44
CA LYS A 359 9.05 -3.70 -7.78
C LYS A 359 9.12 -5.14 -8.30
N SER A 360 10.11 -5.91 -7.83
CA SER A 360 10.36 -7.29 -8.22
C SER A 360 10.74 -8.14 -7.00
N PRO A 361 9.81 -8.32 -6.03
CA PRO A 361 10.10 -9.10 -4.84
C PRO A 361 10.29 -10.59 -5.18
N ILE A 362 11.10 -11.25 -4.41
CA ILE A 362 11.38 -12.68 -4.47
C ILE A 362 10.81 -13.31 -3.20
N LEU A 363 10.16 -14.47 -3.34
CA LEU A 363 9.62 -15.23 -2.22
C LEU A 363 10.43 -16.52 -2.07
N LEU A 364 10.95 -16.77 -0.88
CA LEU A 364 11.68 -17.97 -0.51
C LEU A 364 11.04 -18.64 0.70
N GLY A 365 11.23 -19.95 0.87
CA GLY A 365 10.75 -20.70 2.02
C GLY A 365 9.65 -21.69 1.70
N GLU A 366 8.91 -22.13 2.72
CA GLU A 366 7.96 -23.21 2.59
C GLU A 366 6.62 -22.95 3.27
N ILE A 367 5.56 -23.51 2.68
CA ILE A 367 4.23 -23.62 3.25
C ILE A 367 3.94 -25.11 3.41
N GLU A 368 3.60 -25.56 4.61
CA GLU A 368 3.21 -26.93 4.90
C GLU A 368 1.74 -27.00 5.31
N THR A 369 1.02 -27.99 4.78
CA THR A 369 -0.35 -28.26 5.24
C THR A 369 -0.32 -29.07 6.51
N LEU A 370 -1.10 -28.63 7.50
CA LEU A 370 -1.34 -29.34 8.75
C LEU A 370 -2.56 -30.26 8.68
N GLY A 371 -3.28 -30.22 7.56
CA GLY A 371 -4.46 -31.02 7.28
C GLY A 371 -5.51 -30.23 6.53
N GLY A 372 -6.61 -30.88 6.22
CA GLY A 372 -7.73 -30.30 5.49
C GLY A 372 -8.18 -31.17 4.34
N GLU A 373 -8.95 -30.56 3.45
CA GLU A 373 -9.63 -31.24 2.37
C GLU A 373 -9.46 -30.48 1.05
N VAL A 374 -9.29 -31.23 -0.03
CA VAL A 374 -9.28 -30.69 -1.40
C VAL A 374 -10.45 -31.29 -2.17
N TYR A 375 -11.14 -30.48 -2.93
CA TYR A 375 -12.31 -30.87 -3.72
C TYR A 375 -11.90 -31.09 -5.18
N PHE A 376 -12.08 -32.31 -5.64
CA PHE A 376 -11.79 -32.66 -7.01
C PHE A 376 -12.90 -33.56 -7.57
N GLN A 377 -13.51 -33.17 -8.68
CA GLN A 377 -14.54 -33.97 -9.37
C GLN A 377 -15.68 -34.47 -8.43
N ASP A 378 -16.29 -33.53 -7.68
CA ASP A 378 -17.34 -33.84 -6.68
C ASP A 378 -16.90 -34.83 -5.56
N ARG A 379 -15.59 -35.06 -5.44
CA ARG A 379 -14.98 -35.86 -4.38
C ARG A 379 -14.17 -34.99 -3.45
N THR A 380 -14.24 -35.33 -2.17
CA THR A 380 -13.43 -34.71 -1.13
C THR A 380 -12.25 -35.60 -0.83
N PHE A 381 -11.05 -35.10 -1.03
CA PHE A 381 -9.81 -35.75 -0.67
C PHE A 381 -9.28 -35.15 0.64
N LYS A 382 -9.09 -36.00 1.63
CA LYS A 382 -8.39 -35.65 2.86
C LYS A 382 -6.90 -35.53 2.58
N ILE A 383 -6.30 -34.41 2.90
CA ILE A 383 -4.86 -34.20 2.73
C ILE A 383 -4.09 -34.91 3.83
N LEU A 384 -3.19 -35.78 3.44
CA LEU A 384 -2.28 -36.53 4.31
C LEU A 384 -0.98 -35.74 4.52
N LYS A 385 -0.47 -35.13 3.45
CA LYS A 385 0.74 -34.31 3.45
C LYS A 385 0.66 -33.35 2.30
N GLY A 386 1.07 -32.10 2.53
CA GLY A 386 1.18 -31.10 1.48
C GLY A 386 2.27 -30.10 1.80
N ARG A 387 3.02 -29.74 0.78
CA ARG A 387 4.09 -28.74 0.86
C ARG A 387 4.11 -27.93 -0.42
N ILE A 388 4.33 -26.62 -0.26
CA ILE A 388 4.63 -25.69 -1.35
C ILE A 388 5.95 -25.02 -1.00
N GLY A 389 6.99 -25.24 -1.80
CA GLY A 389 8.30 -24.66 -1.59
C GLY A 389 8.61 -23.59 -2.64
N PHE A 390 9.24 -22.53 -2.20
CA PHE A 390 9.75 -21.44 -3.02
C PHE A 390 11.27 -21.44 -2.90
N TYR A 391 11.96 -21.98 -3.91
CA TYR A 391 13.39 -22.22 -3.85
C TYR A 391 14.18 -21.42 -4.90
N ASN A 392 13.48 -20.81 -5.87
CA ASN A 392 14.12 -20.07 -6.95
C ASN A 392 14.37 -18.62 -6.50
N PRO A 393 15.65 -18.17 -6.44
CA PRO A 393 15.99 -16.81 -6.02
C PRO A 393 15.80 -15.75 -7.12
N GLU A 394 15.38 -16.14 -8.33
CA GLU A 394 15.20 -15.22 -9.46
C GLU A 394 13.73 -14.94 -9.76
N VAL A 395 12.88 -15.95 -9.58
CA VAL A 395 11.44 -15.85 -9.87
C VAL A 395 10.61 -16.57 -8.81
N ILE A 396 9.39 -16.09 -8.58
CA ILE A 396 8.43 -16.76 -7.69
C ILE A 396 7.85 -17.97 -8.43
N GLU A 397 8.49 -19.12 -8.32
CA GLU A 397 8.04 -20.37 -8.88
C GLU A 397 7.80 -21.41 -7.77
N PRO A 398 6.52 -21.71 -7.44
CA PRO A 398 6.21 -22.71 -6.41
C PRO A 398 6.46 -24.12 -6.91
N TYR A 399 7.16 -24.93 -6.11
CA TYR A 399 7.20 -26.37 -6.22
C TYR A 399 6.17 -26.98 -5.29
N ILE A 400 5.28 -27.78 -5.83
CA ILE A 400 4.11 -28.33 -5.15
C ILE A 400 4.34 -29.81 -4.92
N SER A 401 4.08 -30.30 -3.69
CA SER A 401 4.06 -31.71 -3.33
C SER A 401 2.88 -31.97 -2.41
N PHE A 402 1.84 -32.61 -2.92
CA PHE A 402 0.63 -32.97 -2.18
C PHE A 402 0.35 -34.44 -2.25
N LYS A 403 -0.13 -35.01 -1.14
CA LYS A 403 -0.66 -36.36 -1.07
C LYS A 403 -1.98 -36.37 -0.30
N GLY A 404 -3.01 -36.95 -0.88
CA GLY A 404 -4.32 -37.05 -0.25
C GLY A 404 -5.02 -38.36 -0.55
N GLU A 405 -6.08 -38.66 0.18
CA GLU A 405 -6.87 -39.86 0.02
C GLU A 405 -8.38 -39.57 0.05
N THR A 406 -9.11 -40.41 -0.65
CA THR A 406 -10.58 -40.44 -0.59
C THR A 406 -11.06 -41.90 -0.64
N TYR A 407 -12.30 -42.11 -0.22
CA TYR A 407 -12.93 -43.43 -0.31
C TYR A 407 -14.05 -43.40 -1.35
N VAL A 408 -14.00 -44.35 -2.27
CA VAL A 408 -15.05 -44.52 -3.27
C VAL A 408 -15.50 -46.00 -3.21
N LYS A 409 -16.70 -46.27 -2.67
CA LYS A 409 -17.15 -47.62 -2.33
C LYS A 409 -16.11 -48.34 -1.44
N ASP A 410 -15.64 -49.51 -1.85
CA ASP A 410 -14.70 -50.34 -1.10
C ASP A 410 -13.22 -50.01 -1.42
N TYR A 411 -12.98 -48.97 -2.20
CA TYR A 411 -11.63 -48.56 -2.60
C TYR A 411 -11.18 -47.33 -1.89
N ARG A 412 -10.01 -47.38 -1.27
CA ARG A 412 -9.26 -46.22 -0.84
C ARG A 412 -8.43 -45.72 -2.02
N VAL A 413 -8.74 -44.55 -2.52
CA VAL A 413 -7.99 -43.92 -3.61
C VAL A 413 -7.06 -42.86 -3.02
N THR A 414 -5.79 -42.96 -3.37
CA THR A 414 -4.75 -42.00 -3.01
C THR A 414 -4.32 -41.24 -4.26
N PHE A 415 -4.20 -39.92 -4.14
CA PHE A 415 -3.56 -39.12 -5.17
C PHE A 415 -2.26 -38.53 -4.64
N SER A 416 -1.27 -38.36 -5.48
CA SER A 416 -0.12 -37.51 -5.29
C SER A 416 -0.01 -36.51 -6.44
N LEU A 417 0.42 -35.29 -6.11
CA LEU A 417 0.62 -34.21 -7.05
C LEU A 417 1.99 -33.63 -6.78
N GLU A 418 2.89 -33.68 -7.75
CA GLU A 418 4.27 -33.25 -7.57
C GLU A 418 4.78 -32.47 -8.78
N GLY A 419 5.58 -31.43 -8.52
CA GLY A 419 6.23 -30.65 -9.57
C GLY A 419 6.08 -29.13 -9.41
N SER A 420 6.66 -28.37 -10.35
CA SER A 420 6.43 -26.92 -10.44
C SER A 420 5.04 -26.66 -11.06
N LEU A 421 4.51 -25.44 -10.82
CA LEU A 421 3.16 -25.08 -11.27
C LEU A 421 2.92 -25.32 -12.77
N ASN A 422 3.97 -25.20 -13.59
CA ASN A 422 3.90 -25.39 -15.05
C ASN A 422 4.07 -26.87 -15.47
N ARG A 423 4.50 -27.75 -14.56
CA ARG A 423 4.81 -29.17 -14.80
C ARG A 423 4.35 -30.05 -13.65
N LEU A 424 3.07 -29.94 -13.28
CA LEU A 424 2.47 -30.76 -12.25
C LEU A 424 2.17 -32.14 -12.79
N THR A 425 2.62 -33.19 -12.09
CA THR A 425 2.39 -34.59 -12.43
C THR A 425 1.43 -35.23 -11.41
N PRO A 426 0.17 -35.45 -11.75
CA PRO A 426 -0.76 -36.17 -10.89
C PRO A 426 -0.57 -37.68 -11.03
N GLU A 427 -0.49 -38.38 -9.90
CA GLU A 427 -0.47 -39.85 -9.82
C GLU A 427 -1.63 -40.33 -8.95
N PHE A 428 -2.31 -41.40 -9.40
CA PHE A 428 -3.41 -41.99 -8.69
C PHE A 428 -3.13 -43.46 -8.43
N SER A 429 -3.46 -43.94 -7.25
CA SER A 429 -3.39 -45.35 -6.85
C SER A 429 -4.60 -45.73 -6.01
N SER A 430 -4.89 -47.03 -5.93
CA SER A 430 -5.98 -47.54 -5.09
C SER A 430 -5.60 -48.73 -4.25
N SER A 431 -6.38 -48.97 -3.20
CA SER A 431 -6.32 -50.19 -2.38
C SER A 431 -7.77 -50.66 -2.15
N PRO A 432 -8.14 -51.87 -2.65
CA PRO A 432 -7.37 -52.80 -3.49
C PRO A 432 -6.82 -52.19 -4.78
N PRO A 433 -5.70 -52.71 -5.33
CA PRO A 433 -5.03 -52.13 -6.48
C PRO A 433 -5.87 -52.21 -7.75
N LEU A 434 -5.99 -51.09 -8.46
CA LEU A 434 -6.60 -50.99 -9.78
C LEU A 434 -5.61 -50.33 -10.75
N PRO A 435 -5.69 -50.61 -12.05
CA PRO A 435 -4.98 -49.83 -13.06
C PRO A 435 -5.33 -48.34 -12.97
N PRO A 436 -4.41 -47.41 -13.32
CA PRO A 436 -4.64 -45.97 -13.20
C PRO A 436 -5.90 -45.48 -13.93
N GLU A 437 -6.23 -46.09 -15.09
CA GLU A 437 -7.42 -45.78 -15.88
C GLU A 437 -8.71 -46.14 -15.12
N ASP A 438 -8.71 -47.28 -14.42
CA ASP A 438 -9.86 -47.76 -13.62
C ASP A 438 -10.03 -46.92 -12.35
N VAL A 439 -8.92 -46.40 -11.78
CA VAL A 439 -8.96 -45.46 -10.66
C VAL A 439 -9.61 -44.15 -11.09
N LEU A 440 -9.25 -43.63 -12.26
CA LEU A 440 -9.86 -42.40 -12.80
C LEU A 440 -11.35 -42.60 -13.12
N ALA A 441 -11.71 -43.76 -13.69
CA ALA A 441 -13.11 -44.12 -13.93
C ALA A 441 -13.90 -44.24 -12.62
N LEU A 442 -13.33 -44.87 -11.60
CA LEU A 442 -13.90 -44.98 -10.25
C LEU A 442 -14.14 -43.60 -9.63
N LEU A 443 -13.22 -42.68 -9.77
CA LEU A 443 -13.36 -41.29 -9.28
C LEU A 443 -14.44 -40.52 -10.04
N ALA A 444 -14.51 -40.67 -11.37
CA ALA A 444 -15.44 -39.92 -12.22
C ALA A 444 -16.87 -40.49 -12.16
N LEU A 445 -17.02 -41.81 -12.19
CA LEU A 445 -18.33 -42.48 -12.32
C LEU A 445 -18.84 -43.09 -11.02
N GLY A 446 -17.97 -43.22 -10.02
CA GLY A 446 -18.30 -43.90 -8.76
C GLY A 446 -18.38 -45.42 -8.88
N GLU A 447 -17.96 -46.01 -10.00
CA GLU A 447 -17.95 -47.45 -10.27
C GLU A 447 -16.62 -47.90 -10.86
N ALA A 448 -16.08 -49.00 -10.32
CA ALA A 448 -14.97 -49.69 -10.96
C ALA A 448 -15.52 -50.43 -12.19
N PHE A 449 -14.96 -50.18 -13.35
CA PHE A 449 -15.30 -50.94 -14.55
C PHE A 449 -14.89 -52.42 -14.31
N ARG A 450 -15.84 -53.33 -14.10
CA ARG A 450 -15.58 -54.77 -14.25
C ARG A 450 -15.35 -55.03 -15.74
N ARG A 451 -14.08 -55.21 -16.12
CA ARG A 451 -13.73 -55.69 -17.45
C ARG A 451 -14.39 -57.04 -17.68
N THR A 452 -15.48 -57.07 -18.43
CA THR A 452 -15.83 -58.23 -19.23
C THR A 452 -15.02 -58.11 -20.51
N TYR A 453 -14.16 -59.10 -20.75
CA TYR A 453 -13.22 -59.18 -21.84
C TYR A 453 -13.75 -58.63 -23.18
N SER A 454 -13.22 -57.52 -23.66
CA SER A 454 -13.02 -57.26 -25.10
C SER A 454 -11.89 -56.25 -25.26
N TYR A 455 -10.83 -56.76 -25.80
CA TYR A 455 -9.61 -56.07 -26.18
C TYR A 455 -9.93 -54.97 -27.23
N ASP A 456 -9.22 -53.86 -27.15
CA ASP A 456 -9.04 -52.92 -28.24
C ASP A 456 -10.04 -51.74 -28.33
N ARG A 457 -9.72 -50.66 -27.67
CA ARG A 457 -10.00 -49.22 -28.04
C ARG A 457 -9.97 -48.23 -26.88
N SER A 458 -9.82 -48.68 -25.63
CA SER A 458 -9.97 -47.79 -24.45
C SER A 458 -8.73 -46.97 -24.09
N THR A 459 -7.55 -47.33 -24.58
CA THR A 459 -6.28 -46.70 -24.17
C THR A 459 -6.05 -45.32 -24.82
N GLN A 460 -6.67 -45.02 -25.98
CA GLN A 460 -6.59 -43.73 -26.63
C GLN A 460 -7.57 -42.69 -26.06
N LEU A 461 -8.57 -43.12 -25.33
CA LEU A 461 -9.66 -42.32 -24.81
C LEU A 461 -9.34 -41.58 -23.50
N SER A 462 -8.56 -42.22 -22.62
CA SER A 462 -8.21 -41.61 -21.32
C SER A 462 -7.28 -40.40 -21.47
N THR A 463 -6.33 -40.51 -22.42
CA THR A 463 -5.38 -39.44 -22.70
C THR A 463 -6.02 -38.28 -23.48
N ALA A 464 -6.93 -38.60 -24.43
CA ALA A 464 -7.66 -37.56 -25.18
C ALA A 464 -8.68 -36.81 -24.32
N SER A 465 -9.30 -37.49 -23.34
CA SER A 465 -10.24 -36.86 -22.40
C SER A 465 -9.54 -35.90 -21.43
N PHE A 466 -8.32 -36.24 -21.02
CA PHE A 466 -7.51 -35.36 -20.16
C PHE A 466 -6.99 -34.12 -20.90
N LEU A 467 -6.66 -34.26 -22.19
CA LEU A 467 -6.24 -33.17 -23.06
C LEU A 467 -7.40 -32.23 -23.46
N SER A 468 -8.61 -32.80 -23.65
CA SER A 468 -9.81 -32.00 -23.96
C SER A 468 -10.27 -31.14 -22.77
N PHE A 469 -9.95 -31.56 -21.54
CA PHE A 469 -10.22 -30.81 -20.32
C PHE A 469 -9.41 -29.47 -20.26
N GLN A 470 -8.17 -29.46 -20.74
CA GLN A 470 -7.36 -28.22 -20.81
C GLN A 470 -7.82 -27.25 -21.89
N LEU A 471 -8.40 -27.75 -23.00
CA LEU A 471 -8.83 -26.91 -24.12
C LEU A 471 -10.19 -26.20 -23.88
N SER A 472 -10.95 -26.62 -22.87
CA SER A 472 -12.31 -26.09 -22.61
C SER A 472 -12.39 -24.97 -21.56
N GLU A 473 -11.31 -24.63 -20.87
CA GLU A 473 -11.34 -23.66 -19.77
C GLU A 473 -11.77 -22.23 -20.21
N GLU A 474 -11.38 -21.76 -21.40
CA GLU A 474 -11.84 -20.46 -21.89
C GLU A 474 -13.32 -20.47 -22.31
N ALA A 475 -13.77 -21.58 -22.92
CA ALA A 475 -15.17 -21.77 -23.28
C ALA A 475 -16.06 -21.87 -22.03
N LYS A 476 -15.60 -22.58 -21.01
CA LYS A 476 -16.24 -22.69 -19.70
C LYS A 476 -16.41 -21.34 -19.03
N LYS A 477 -15.34 -20.54 -18.94
CA LYS A 477 -15.39 -19.17 -18.35
C LYS A 477 -16.31 -18.22 -19.12
N ARG A 478 -16.39 -18.35 -20.46
CA ARG A 478 -17.33 -17.57 -21.27
C ARG A 478 -18.78 -17.96 -20.99
N ALA A 479 -19.06 -19.28 -20.89
CA ALA A 479 -20.39 -19.78 -20.59
C ALA A 479 -20.83 -19.41 -19.15
N GLU A 480 -19.97 -19.55 -18.15
CA GLU A 480 -20.22 -19.14 -16.77
C GLU A 480 -20.57 -17.65 -16.68
N ARG A 481 -19.85 -16.78 -17.39
CA ARG A 481 -20.14 -15.35 -17.43
C ARG A 481 -21.44 -15.00 -18.18
N LEU A 482 -21.67 -15.63 -19.32
CA LEU A 482 -22.86 -15.33 -20.15
C LEU A 482 -24.17 -15.74 -19.47
N PHE A 483 -24.16 -16.83 -18.73
CA PHE A 483 -25.36 -17.39 -18.08
C PHE A 483 -25.39 -17.12 -16.56
N SER A 484 -24.42 -16.38 -16.02
CA SER A 484 -24.28 -16.11 -14.57
C SER A 484 -24.35 -17.41 -13.75
N LEU A 485 -23.65 -18.45 -14.21
CA LEU A 485 -23.59 -19.76 -13.56
C LEU A 485 -22.36 -19.82 -12.65
N ASP A 486 -22.50 -20.50 -11.51
CA ASP A 486 -21.38 -20.77 -10.59
C ASP A 486 -20.62 -22.05 -10.98
N ARG A 487 -21.24 -22.87 -11.80
CA ARG A 487 -20.63 -24.11 -12.33
C ARG A 487 -21.11 -24.36 -13.75
N PHE A 488 -20.14 -24.52 -14.66
CA PHE A 488 -20.35 -24.98 -16.03
C PHE A 488 -19.33 -26.07 -16.34
N ARG A 489 -19.80 -27.25 -16.74
CA ARG A 489 -18.95 -28.38 -16.96
C ARG A 489 -19.47 -29.27 -18.11
N ILE A 490 -18.58 -29.73 -18.95
CA ILE A 490 -18.86 -30.73 -19.97
C ILE A 490 -17.94 -31.93 -19.71
N ASP A 491 -18.54 -33.02 -19.33
CA ASP A 491 -17.82 -34.28 -19.04
C ASP A 491 -18.04 -35.30 -20.16
N PRO A 492 -17.02 -36.05 -20.57
CA PRO A 492 -17.23 -37.21 -21.39
C PRO A 492 -18.00 -38.27 -20.58
N PHE A 493 -19.05 -38.80 -21.16
CA PHE A 493 -19.92 -39.76 -20.51
C PHE A 493 -20.11 -40.98 -21.44
N VAL A 494 -20.04 -42.17 -20.88
CA VAL A 494 -20.28 -43.42 -21.61
C VAL A 494 -21.68 -43.93 -21.29
N MET A 495 -22.49 -44.11 -22.32
CA MET A 495 -23.89 -44.47 -22.17
C MET A 495 -24.13 -45.93 -22.49
N GLY A 496 -24.79 -46.63 -21.55
CA GLY A 496 -25.43 -47.94 -21.74
C GLY A 496 -24.53 -49.11 -22.20
N SER A 497 -25.18 -50.19 -22.60
CA SER A 497 -24.54 -51.45 -23.08
C SER A 497 -23.86 -51.35 -24.44
N SER A 498 -24.10 -50.28 -25.18
CA SER A 498 -23.52 -50.02 -26.52
C SER A 498 -22.19 -49.24 -26.49
N ALA A 499 -21.72 -48.80 -25.30
CA ALA A 499 -20.48 -48.07 -25.13
C ALA A 499 -20.33 -46.84 -26.06
N GLU A 500 -21.44 -46.19 -26.45
CA GLU A 500 -21.39 -44.93 -27.20
C GLU A 500 -20.95 -43.79 -26.32
N MET A 501 -19.92 -43.08 -26.76
CA MET A 501 -19.44 -41.88 -26.08
C MET A 501 -20.33 -40.69 -26.35
N THR A 502 -20.71 -40.03 -25.28
CA THR A 502 -21.44 -38.79 -25.30
C THR A 502 -20.82 -37.80 -24.33
N ALA A 503 -21.20 -36.56 -24.44
CA ALA A 503 -20.81 -35.52 -23.48
C ALA A 503 -21.99 -35.18 -22.58
N ARG A 504 -21.75 -35.07 -21.27
CA ARG A 504 -22.72 -34.63 -20.28
C ARG A 504 -22.45 -33.14 -19.93
N LEU A 505 -23.42 -32.30 -20.17
CA LEU A 505 -23.41 -30.91 -19.76
C LEU A 505 -23.96 -30.80 -18.35
N THR A 506 -23.20 -30.19 -17.44
CA THR A 506 -23.61 -29.89 -16.08
C THR A 506 -23.61 -28.38 -15.84
N LEU A 507 -24.74 -27.84 -15.42
CA LEU A 507 -24.95 -26.44 -15.08
C LEU A 507 -25.26 -26.33 -13.59
N GLY A 508 -24.57 -25.46 -12.87
CA GLY A 508 -24.82 -25.23 -11.45
C GLY A 508 -24.97 -23.75 -11.13
N LYS A 509 -25.95 -23.43 -10.28
CA LYS A 509 -26.16 -22.09 -9.77
C LYS A 509 -26.42 -22.10 -8.27
N LYS A 510 -25.67 -21.30 -7.53
CA LYS A 510 -25.93 -21.02 -6.12
C LYS A 510 -26.94 -19.88 -6.03
N ILE A 511 -28.19 -20.20 -5.69
CA ILE A 511 -29.29 -19.22 -5.67
C ILE A 511 -29.25 -18.38 -4.41
N SER A 512 -28.79 -18.98 -3.29
CA SER A 512 -28.57 -18.28 -2.02
C SER A 512 -27.37 -18.89 -1.29
N ARG A 513 -27.01 -18.34 -0.11
CA ARG A 513 -25.91 -18.88 0.71
C ARG A 513 -26.09 -20.36 1.05
N ASN A 514 -27.34 -20.81 1.16
CA ASN A 514 -27.71 -22.14 1.65
C ASN A 514 -28.44 -22.97 0.60
N PHE A 515 -28.64 -22.47 -0.63
CA PHE A 515 -29.43 -23.15 -1.65
C PHE A 515 -28.69 -23.17 -2.99
N SER A 516 -28.45 -24.38 -3.52
CA SER A 516 -27.82 -24.62 -4.82
C SER A 516 -28.67 -25.52 -5.70
N LEU A 517 -28.66 -25.22 -7.00
CA LEU A 517 -29.31 -26.01 -8.05
C LEU A 517 -28.25 -26.51 -9.01
N LEU A 518 -28.28 -27.82 -9.30
CA LEU A 518 -27.45 -28.45 -10.30
C LEU A 518 -28.34 -29.14 -11.33
N TYR A 519 -28.11 -28.87 -12.60
CA TYR A 519 -28.78 -29.53 -13.73
C TYR A 519 -27.74 -30.21 -14.61
N SER A 520 -27.97 -31.47 -14.98
CA SER A 520 -27.08 -32.20 -15.87
C SER A 520 -27.89 -32.86 -16.97
N THR A 521 -27.45 -32.76 -18.22
CA THR A 521 -28.09 -33.40 -19.38
C THR A 521 -27.06 -33.95 -20.35
N ASN A 522 -27.38 -35.04 -21.04
CA ASN A 522 -26.57 -35.58 -22.12
C ASN A 522 -26.78 -34.75 -23.40
N LEU A 523 -25.70 -34.56 -24.17
CA LEU A 523 -25.73 -33.80 -25.44
C LEU A 523 -26.11 -34.68 -26.65
N THR A 524 -26.68 -35.86 -26.43
CA THR A 524 -27.17 -36.78 -27.48
C THR A 524 -28.67 -36.67 -27.72
N ALA A 525 -29.14 -37.38 -28.76
CA ALA A 525 -30.55 -37.40 -29.14
C ALA A 525 -31.48 -37.99 -28.06
N GLN A 526 -30.98 -38.87 -27.19
CA GLN A 526 -31.67 -39.36 -26.01
C GLN A 526 -31.25 -38.45 -24.83
N ARG A 527 -32.05 -37.44 -24.53
CA ARG A 527 -31.82 -36.51 -23.42
C ARG A 527 -32.11 -37.20 -22.09
N GLU A 528 -31.06 -37.58 -21.37
CA GLU A 528 -31.16 -37.97 -19.97
C GLU A 528 -30.89 -36.72 -19.12
N GLU A 529 -31.86 -36.35 -18.29
CA GLU A 529 -31.81 -35.14 -17.46
C GLU A 529 -31.71 -35.53 -16.00
N LEU A 530 -30.73 -34.98 -15.30
CA LEU A 530 -30.58 -35.10 -13.86
C LEU A 530 -30.66 -33.70 -13.24
N THR A 531 -31.60 -33.55 -12.30
CA THR A 531 -31.73 -32.32 -11.52
C THR A 531 -31.43 -32.61 -10.07
N ARG A 532 -30.55 -31.83 -9.47
CA ARG A 532 -30.19 -31.93 -8.05
C ARG A 532 -30.35 -30.57 -7.40
N ILE A 533 -31.05 -30.57 -6.28
CA ILE A 533 -31.23 -29.39 -5.43
C ILE A 533 -30.60 -29.71 -4.08
N GLU A 534 -29.78 -28.84 -3.58
CA GLU A 534 -29.16 -28.98 -2.26
C GLU A 534 -29.46 -27.75 -1.41
N TRP A 535 -30.04 -28.00 -0.24
CA TRP A 535 -30.40 -26.99 0.71
C TRP A 535 -29.72 -27.23 2.06
N GLU A 536 -28.78 -26.39 2.42
CA GLU A 536 -28.11 -26.40 3.72
C GLU A 536 -29.03 -25.72 4.75
N ILE A 537 -29.68 -26.49 5.60
CA ILE A 537 -30.59 -25.98 6.65
C ILE A 537 -29.79 -25.49 7.85
N LEU A 538 -28.78 -26.24 8.23
CA LEU A 538 -27.82 -25.94 9.31
C LEU A 538 -26.40 -26.17 8.80
N SER A 539 -25.40 -25.65 9.51
CA SER A 539 -24.00 -25.86 9.16
C SER A 539 -23.59 -27.34 8.98
N ASP A 540 -24.36 -28.22 9.57
CA ASP A 540 -24.07 -29.66 9.66
C ASP A 540 -25.16 -30.54 9.01
N VAL A 541 -26.25 -29.95 8.50
CA VAL A 541 -27.39 -30.68 7.94
C VAL A 541 -27.79 -30.08 6.59
N SER A 542 -27.75 -30.88 5.52
CA SER A 542 -28.30 -30.52 4.22
C SER A 542 -29.36 -31.51 3.74
N ILE A 543 -30.35 -31.03 3.02
CA ILE A 543 -31.34 -31.82 2.30
C ILE A 543 -30.96 -31.78 0.82
N VAL A 544 -30.82 -32.97 0.22
CA VAL A 544 -30.56 -33.11 -1.21
C VAL A 544 -31.78 -33.77 -1.87
N GLY A 545 -32.44 -33.02 -2.72
CA GLY A 545 -33.47 -33.53 -3.63
C GLY A 545 -32.84 -33.87 -4.98
N MET A 546 -33.09 -35.01 -5.53
CA MET A 546 -32.57 -35.41 -6.82
C MET A 546 -33.67 -36.05 -7.66
N ARG A 547 -33.77 -35.60 -8.93
CA ARG A 547 -34.57 -36.27 -9.97
C ARG A 547 -33.58 -36.90 -10.95
N ASP A 548 -33.65 -38.24 -11.05
CA ASP A 548 -32.79 -39.00 -11.95
C ASP A 548 -33.28 -38.99 -13.41
N GLU A 549 -32.48 -39.52 -14.29
CA GLU A 549 -32.74 -39.66 -15.72
C GLU A 549 -33.99 -40.46 -16.08
N TYR A 550 -34.50 -41.29 -15.16
CA TYR A 550 -35.73 -42.06 -15.31
C TYR A 550 -36.95 -41.36 -14.70
N GLY A 551 -36.77 -40.11 -14.26
CA GLY A 551 -37.84 -39.28 -13.63
C GLY A 551 -38.13 -39.67 -12.19
N ARG A 552 -37.38 -40.54 -11.55
CA ARG A 552 -37.54 -40.93 -10.15
C ARG A 552 -37.04 -39.82 -9.24
N ILE A 553 -37.80 -39.52 -8.21
CA ILE A 553 -37.41 -38.48 -7.24
C ILE A 553 -36.88 -39.17 -5.98
N SER A 554 -35.74 -38.76 -5.53
CA SER A 554 -35.16 -39.14 -4.24
C SER A 554 -34.89 -37.91 -3.38
N ILE A 555 -35.06 -38.07 -2.06
CA ILE A 555 -34.74 -37.07 -1.07
C ILE A 555 -33.78 -37.70 -0.07
N GLU A 556 -32.63 -37.06 0.12
CA GLU A 556 -31.58 -37.54 1.00
C GLU A 556 -31.27 -36.43 2.04
N VAL A 557 -31.17 -36.82 3.30
CA VAL A 557 -30.70 -35.92 4.37
C VAL A 557 -29.25 -36.24 4.67
N LYS A 558 -28.36 -35.30 4.45
CA LYS A 558 -26.95 -35.42 4.76
C LYS A 558 -26.64 -34.74 6.08
N ILE A 559 -26.08 -35.48 7.01
CA ILE A 559 -25.63 -34.97 8.32
C ILE A 559 -24.10 -35.05 8.33
N HIS A 560 -23.44 -33.88 8.37
CA HIS A 560 -21.99 -33.78 8.48
C HIS A 560 -21.61 -33.64 9.95
N LYS A 561 -21.24 -34.74 10.59
CA LYS A 561 -20.74 -34.68 11.96
C LYS A 561 -19.29 -34.22 11.94
N ARG A 562 -19.02 -33.00 12.45
CA ARG A 562 -17.64 -32.54 12.69
C ARG A 562 -17.16 -33.18 14.01
N PHE A 563 -16.15 -34.03 13.90
CA PHE A 563 -15.42 -34.53 15.06
C PHE A 563 -14.22 -33.62 15.33
#